data_2f7ff97df884a962a1a44f7f0cf5b472
#
_entry.id   2f7ff97df884a962a1a44f7f0cf5b472
#
_cell.length_a   1.000
_cell.length_b   1.000
_cell.length_c   1.000
_cell.angle_alpha   90.00
_cell.angle_beta   90.00
_cell.angle_gamma   90.00
#
_symmetry.space_group_name_H-M   'P 1'
#
loop_
_entity.id
_entity.type
_entity.pdbx_description
1 polymer ?
#
loop_
_entity_poly.entity_id
_entity_poly.type
_entity_poly.pdbx_seq_one_letter_code
_entity_poly.pdbx_strand_id
1 'polypeptide(L)' 'MVDRFERFSFAISEISRCWHKLAAEEMEKYGLRGPHCLYLLAMYHHPGGVTAPQLGELCGRDKADVSRMMAMMREKGLVV' A
#
# COMPACT_ATOMS: atom_id res chain seq x y z
N MET A 1 25.74 -15.33 -14.12
CA MET A 1 24.45 -15.66 -13.56
C MET A 1 24.20 -14.95 -12.24
N VAL A 2 25.13 -15.05 -11.29
CA VAL A 2 25.03 -14.33 -10.02
C VAL A 2 24.99 -12.82 -10.25
N ASP A 3 25.77 -12.31 -11.20
CA ASP A 3 25.82 -10.88 -11.52
C ASP A 3 24.45 -10.34 -11.95
N ARG A 4 23.72 -11.09 -12.76
CA ARG A 4 22.38 -10.67 -13.21
C ARG A 4 21.42 -10.58 -12.03
N PHE A 5 21.47 -11.60 -11.18
CA PHE A 5 20.62 -11.65 -10.01
C PHE A 5 20.96 -10.51 -9.04
N GLU A 6 22.24 -10.26 -8.84
CA GLU A 6 22.68 -9.16 -8.01
C GLU A 6 22.19 -7.81 -8.52
N ARG A 7 22.37 -7.54 -9.81
CA ARG A 7 21.93 -6.30 -10.44
C ARG A 7 20.42 -6.13 -10.31
N PHE A 8 19.68 -7.21 -10.56
CA PHE A 8 18.23 -7.19 -10.43
C PHE A 8 17.83 -6.91 -8.99
N SER A 9 18.47 -7.58 -8.04
CA SER A 9 18.17 -7.39 -6.61
C SER A 9 18.43 -5.97 -6.17
N PHE A 10 19.56 -5.39 -6.57
CA PHE A 10 19.88 -4.01 -6.22
C PHE A 10 18.91 -3.03 -6.87
N ALA A 11 18.53 -3.27 -8.12
CA ALA A 11 17.58 -2.41 -8.83
C ALA A 11 16.21 -2.44 -8.15
N ILE A 12 15.71 -3.62 -7.82
CA ILE A 12 14.43 -3.78 -7.12
C ILE A 12 14.48 -3.13 -5.75
N SER A 13 15.56 -3.32 -5.02
CA SER A 13 15.74 -2.73 -3.70
C SER A 13 15.73 -1.20 -3.77
N GLU A 14 16.42 -0.64 -4.75
CA GLU A 14 16.46 0.80 -4.96
C GLU A 14 15.10 1.37 -5.33
N ILE A 15 14.40 0.71 -6.25
CA ILE A 15 13.05 1.11 -6.65
C ILE A 15 12.10 1.05 -5.46
N SER A 16 12.17 -0.03 -4.69
CA SER A 16 11.34 -0.22 -3.50
C SER A 16 11.57 0.90 -2.48
N ARG A 17 12.84 1.25 -2.25
CA ARG A 17 13.18 2.32 -1.32
C ARG A 17 12.62 3.66 -1.78
N CYS A 18 12.77 3.97 -3.06
CA CYS A 18 12.24 5.19 -3.64
C CYS A 18 10.72 5.23 -3.54
N TRP A 19 10.06 4.11 -3.83
CA TRP A 19 8.61 4.01 -3.74
C TRP A 19 8.12 4.27 -2.31
N HIS A 20 8.79 3.65 -1.31
CA HIS A 20 8.42 3.83 0.10
C HIS A 20 8.54 5.29 0.52
N LYS A 21 9.60 5.95 0.08
CA LYS A 21 9.81 7.35 0.39
C LYS A 21 8.73 8.23 -0.22
N LEU A 22 8.44 8.03 -1.50
CA LEU A 22 7.42 8.81 -2.20
C LEU A 22 6.03 8.55 -1.63
N ALA A 23 5.73 7.30 -1.33
CA ALA A 23 4.44 6.92 -0.74
C ALA A 23 4.26 7.60 0.63
N ALA A 24 5.31 7.61 1.44
CA ALA A 24 5.25 8.26 2.75
C ALA A 24 5.01 9.76 2.62
N GLU A 25 5.69 10.41 1.69
CA GLU A 25 5.52 11.85 1.46
C GLU A 25 4.10 12.19 0.99
N GLU A 26 3.55 11.39 0.08
CA GLU A 26 2.19 11.60 -0.41
C GLU A 26 1.14 11.36 0.67
N MET A 27 1.32 10.29 1.44
CA MET A 27 0.36 9.93 2.47
C MET A 27 0.38 10.90 3.66
N GLU A 28 1.50 11.54 3.92
CA GLU A 28 1.62 12.53 4.98
C GLU A 28 0.64 13.68 4.80
N LYS A 29 0.35 14.05 3.57
CA LYS A 29 -0.62 15.11 3.25
C LYS A 29 -2.00 14.83 3.80
N TYR A 30 -2.33 13.57 3.99
CA TYR A 30 -3.64 13.12 4.46
C TYR A 30 -3.59 12.59 5.89
N GLY A 31 -2.46 12.76 6.58
CA GLY A 31 -2.28 12.21 7.91
C GLY A 31 -2.17 10.70 7.94
N LEU A 32 -1.72 10.10 6.83
CA LEU A 32 -1.58 8.65 6.67
C LEU A 32 -0.10 8.28 6.58
N ARG A 33 0.16 6.98 6.65
CA ARG A 33 1.51 6.43 6.51
C ARG A 33 1.66 5.79 5.14
N GLY A 34 2.93 5.58 4.72
CA GLY A 34 3.24 5.00 3.42
C GLY A 34 2.45 3.74 3.05
N PRO A 35 2.33 2.74 3.94
CA PRO A 35 1.58 1.51 3.62
C PRO A 35 0.13 1.74 3.22
N HIS A 36 -0.49 2.81 3.66
CA HIS A 36 -1.87 3.13 3.28
C HIS A 36 -2.01 3.42 1.79
N CYS A 37 -0.92 3.80 1.14
CA CYS A 37 -0.93 4.12 -0.29
C CYS A 37 -1.44 2.95 -1.13
N LEU A 38 -0.99 1.73 -0.84
CA LEU A 38 -1.43 0.55 -1.58
C LEU A 38 -2.93 0.31 -1.41
N TYR A 39 -3.45 0.53 -0.21
CA TYR A 39 -4.89 0.38 0.05
C TYR A 39 -5.70 1.37 -0.78
N LEU A 40 -5.28 2.62 -0.81
CA LEU A 40 -5.98 3.66 -1.57
C LEU A 40 -5.91 3.39 -3.07
N LEU A 41 -4.76 2.95 -3.58
CA LEU A 41 -4.61 2.60 -4.98
C LEU A 41 -5.51 1.42 -5.37
N ALA A 42 -5.56 0.39 -4.52
CA ALA A 42 -6.42 -0.76 -4.77
C ALA A 42 -7.88 -0.36 -4.83
N MET A 43 -8.32 0.49 -3.91
CA MET A 43 -9.69 0.99 -3.91
C MET A 43 -9.99 1.88 -5.11
N TYR A 44 -9.03 2.69 -5.50
CA TYR A 44 -9.18 3.56 -6.68
C TYR A 44 -9.43 2.76 -7.95
N HIS A 45 -8.75 1.61 -8.09
CA HIS A 45 -8.91 0.75 -9.27
C HIS A 45 -10.14 -0.14 -9.21
N HIS A 46 -10.93 -0.05 -8.15
CA HIS A 46 -12.14 -0.86 -7.97
C HIS A 46 -13.32 0.05 -7.62
N PRO A 47 -13.76 0.91 -8.55
CA PRO A 47 -14.82 1.88 -8.24
C PRO A 47 -16.15 1.26 -7.84
N GLY A 48 -16.39 0.00 -8.21
CA GLY A 48 -17.57 -0.74 -7.77
C GLY A 48 -17.51 -1.22 -6.34
N GLY A 49 -16.38 -1.02 -5.68
CA GLY A 49 -16.16 -1.45 -4.32
C GLY A 49 -15.30 -2.71 -4.22
N VAL A 50 -14.73 -2.91 -3.06
CA VAL A 50 -13.87 -4.07 -2.79
C VAL A 50 -14.12 -4.49 -1.34
N THR A 51 -14.17 -5.79 -1.09
CA THR A 51 -14.35 -6.31 0.26
C THR A 51 -13.02 -6.28 1.02
N ALA A 52 -13.10 -6.32 2.36
CA ALA A 52 -11.89 -6.35 3.18
C ALA A 52 -10.99 -7.56 2.86
N PRO A 53 -11.52 -8.79 2.70
CA PRO A 53 -10.69 -9.91 2.26
C PRO A 53 -10.01 -9.69 0.92
N GLN A 54 -10.73 -9.14 -0.06
CA GLN A 54 -10.16 -8.83 -1.36
C GLN A 54 -9.04 -7.80 -1.25
N LEU A 55 -9.25 -6.78 -0.44
CA LEU A 55 -8.26 -5.73 -0.22
C LEU A 55 -6.98 -6.29 0.39
N GLY A 56 -7.12 -7.17 1.39
CA GLY A 56 -5.97 -7.82 2.00
C GLY A 56 -5.18 -8.65 1.01
N GLU A 57 -5.88 -9.39 0.15
CA GLU A 57 -5.24 -10.21 -0.88
C GLU A 57 -4.52 -9.35 -1.90
N LEU A 58 -5.15 -8.28 -2.37
CA LEU A 58 -4.56 -7.36 -3.34
C LEU A 58 -3.32 -6.66 -2.80
N CYS A 59 -3.32 -6.31 -1.54
CA CYS A 59 -2.23 -5.56 -0.90
C CYS A 59 -1.22 -6.46 -0.18
N GLY A 60 -1.44 -7.77 -0.16
CA GLY A 60 -0.55 -8.70 0.52
C GLY A 60 -0.53 -8.52 2.02
N ARG A 61 -1.67 -8.18 2.62
CA ARG A 61 -1.78 -7.90 4.05
C ARG A 61 -2.73 -8.87 4.73
N ASP A 62 -2.50 -9.14 6.01
CA ASP A 62 -3.36 -10.02 6.77
C ASP A 62 -4.65 -9.31 7.22
N LYS A 63 -5.59 -10.10 7.72
CA LYS A 63 -6.91 -9.62 8.13
C LYS A 63 -6.83 -8.56 9.24
N ALA A 64 -5.94 -8.76 10.20
CA ALA A 64 -5.81 -7.83 11.32
C ALA A 64 -5.30 -6.47 10.84
N ASP A 65 -4.33 -6.47 9.92
CA ASP A 65 -3.77 -5.25 9.35
C ASP A 65 -4.83 -4.50 8.55
N VAL A 66 -5.61 -5.22 7.72
CA VAL A 66 -6.69 -4.63 6.93
C VAL A 66 -7.73 -4.00 7.85
N SER A 67 -8.11 -4.69 8.92
CA SER A 67 -9.10 -4.18 9.88
C SER A 67 -8.65 -2.87 10.52
N ARG A 68 -7.39 -2.81 10.94
CA ARG A 68 -6.83 -1.59 11.54
C ARG A 68 -6.80 -0.44 10.55
N MET A 69 -6.38 -0.75 9.31
CA MET A 69 -6.33 0.23 8.23
C MET A 69 -7.70 0.81 7.93
N MET A 70 -8.69 -0.07 7.76
CA MET A 70 -10.06 0.35 7.44
C MET A 70 -10.66 1.19 8.54
N ALA A 71 -10.43 0.81 9.79
CA ALA A 71 -10.93 1.57 10.93
C ALA A 71 -10.36 3.00 10.92
N MET A 72 -9.06 3.12 10.67
CA MET A 72 -8.41 4.43 10.63
C MET A 72 -8.92 5.27 9.46
N MET A 73 -9.10 4.66 8.28
CA MET A 73 -9.59 5.39 7.12
C MET A 73 -11.03 5.86 7.29
N ARG A 74 -11.87 5.06 7.96
CA ARG A 74 -13.24 5.47 8.29
C ARG A 74 -13.23 6.65 9.25
N GLU A 75 -12.37 6.59 10.26
CA GLU A 75 -12.24 7.65 11.24
C GLU A 75 -11.85 8.96 10.58
N LYS A 76 -11.03 8.90 9.56
CA LYS A 76 -10.60 10.08 8.80
C LYS A 76 -11.57 10.48 7.69
N GLY A 77 -12.66 9.75 7.52
CA GLY A 77 -13.67 10.05 6.51
C GLY A 77 -13.24 9.74 5.09
N LEU A 78 -12.24 8.90 4.91
CA LEU A 78 -11.72 8.53 3.59
C LEU A 78 -12.52 7.40 2.93
N VAL A 79 -13.18 6.57 3.73
CA VAL A 79 -14.02 5.47 3.26
C VAL A 79 -15.32 5.45 4.05
N VAL A 80 -16.33 4.80 3.48
CA VAL A 80 -17.65 4.65 4.11
C VAL A 80 -17.83 3.31 4.78
#